data_63827a30262cc84724b21c4c4e488e7c
#
_entry.id   63827a30262cc84724b21c4c4e488e7c
#
_cell.length_a   1.000
_cell.length_b   1.000
_cell.length_c   1.000
_cell.angle_alpha   90.00
_cell.angle_beta   90.00
_cell.angle_gamma   90.00
#
_symmetry.space_group_name_H-M   'P 1'
#
loop_
_entity.id
_entity.type
_entity.pdbx_description
1 polymer ?
#
loop_
_entity_poly.entity_id
_entity_poly.type
_entity_poly.pdbx_seq_one_letter_code
_entity_poly.pdbx_strand_id
1 'polypeptide(L)'
;MECRERGLDPMRTNLVVADGSRTQKTICLAVSPSLKAYGIPGRPRLFEVVQKVRAINAMRKRKAPGGSFSGSSYLAQELEEYPELELTYITAPPRMAFYMDYSTRIYNIYLKYIAPEDMHVYSIDEVFIDATHYLKTYGMTARELAMKMIRDVLQST
;
A
#
# COMPACT_ATOMS: atom_id res chain seq x y z
N MET A 1 1.16 2.16 -6.43
CA MET A 1 1.18 1.70 -7.82
C MET A 1 -0.23 1.35 -8.30
N GLU A 2 -0.88 0.28 -7.81
CA GLU A 2 -2.19 -0.15 -8.31
C GLU A 2 -3.31 0.90 -8.20
N CYS A 3 -3.33 1.71 -7.13
CA CYS A 3 -4.26 2.82 -7.00
C CYS A 3 -3.94 3.95 -7.99
N ARG A 4 -2.67 4.33 -8.11
CA ARG A 4 -2.24 5.45 -8.98
C ARG A 4 -2.60 5.19 -10.44
N GLU A 5 -2.40 3.98 -10.95
CA GLU A 5 -2.78 3.61 -12.31
C GLU A 5 -4.28 3.65 -12.59
N ARG A 6 -5.08 3.58 -11.53
CA ARG A 6 -6.55 3.71 -11.60
C ARG A 6 -7.02 5.13 -11.33
N GLY A 7 -6.10 6.09 -11.15
CA GLY A 7 -6.44 7.47 -10.78
C GLY A 7 -7.00 7.60 -9.36
N LEU A 8 -6.68 6.64 -8.47
CA LEU A 8 -7.20 6.57 -7.11
C LEU A 8 -6.11 6.96 -6.09
N ASP A 9 -6.55 7.59 -4.99
CA ASP A 9 -5.68 7.91 -3.86
C ASP A 9 -5.32 6.62 -3.07
N PRO A 10 -4.03 6.21 -3.00
CA PRO A 10 -3.63 5.01 -2.30
C PRO A 10 -3.86 5.06 -0.79
N MET A 11 -3.99 6.26 -0.20
CA MET A 11 -4.24 6.43 1.23
C MET A 11 -5.71 6.29 1.60
N ARG A 12 -6.62 6.54 0.65
CA ARG A 12 -8.07 6.61 0.87
C ARG A 12 -8.87 5.54 0.12
N THR A 13 -8.20 4.68 -0.63
CA THR A 13 -8.86 3.62 -1.40
C THR A 13 -8.65 2.27 -0.75
N ASN A 14 -9.71 1.54 -0.51
CA ASN A 14 -9.66 0.17 -0.02
C ASN A 14 -9.24 -0.77 -1.15
N LEU A 15 -8.02 -1.31 -1.07
CA LEU A 15 -7.46 -2.18 -2.09
C LEU A 15 -6.54 -3.23 -1.47
N VAL A 16 -6.61 -4.44 -1.98
CA VAL A 16 -5.63 -5.50 -1.75
C VAL A 16 -4.97 -5.92 -3.06
N VAL A 17 -3.71 -6.33 -3.00
CA VAL A 17 -3.03 -6.99 -4.12
C VAL A 17 -3.00 -8.49 -3.83
N ALA A 18 -3.79 -9.24 -4.56
CA ALA A 18 -3.91 -10.68 -4.39
C ALA A 18 -4.37 -11.36 -5.69
N ASP A 19 -3.92 -12.59 -5.91
CA ASP A 19 -4.42 -13.42 -7.00
C ASP A 19 -5.72 -14.14 -6.57
N GLY A 20 -6.84 -13.45 -6.76
CA GLY A 20 -8.16 -13.98 -6.44
C GLY A 20 -8.66 -15.10 -7.37
N SER A 21 -7.98 -15.32 -8.52
CA SER A 21 -8.34 -16.38 -9.47
C SER A 21 -7.94 -17.78 -9.00
N ARG A 22 -6.95 -17.89 -8.12
CA ARG A 22 -6.43 -19.18 -7.63
C ARG A 22 -7.27 -19.73 -6.49
N THR A 23 -7.23 -19.08 -5.34
CA THR A 23 -7.93 -19.55 -4.13
C THR A 23 -7.98 -18.43 -3.10
N GLN A 24 -8.99 -18.43 -2.24
CA GLN A 24 -9.07 -17.49 -1.10
C GLN A 24 -7.97 -17.72 -0.03
N LYS A 25 -7.21 -18.82 -0.11
CA LYS A 25 -6.05 -19.07 0.75
C LYS A 25 -4.80 -18.30 0.31
N THR A 26 -4.84 -17.62 -0.86
CA THR A 26 -3.74 -16.82 -1.37
C THR A 26 -3.38 -15.70 -0.39
N ILE A 27 -2.09 -15.38 -0.29
CA ILE A 27 -1.60 -14.27 0.56
C ILE A 27 -1.75 -12.99 -0.22
N CYS A 28 -2.30 -11.95 0.42
CA CYS A 28 -2.29 -10.61 -0.11
C CYS A 28 -0.86 -10.04 -0.02
N LEU A 29 -0.30 -9.64 -1.15
CA LEU A 29 1.03 -9.03 -1.20
C LEU A 29 1.03 -7.63 -0.59
N ALA A 30 -0.09 -6.91 -0.74
CA ALA A 30 -0.27 -5.59 -0.17
C ALA A 30 -1.72 -5.36 0.25
N VAL A 31 -1.90 -4.53 1.27
CA VAL A 31 -3.19 -4.03 1.78
C VAL A 31 -3.07 -2.52 1.94
N SER A 32 -4.03 -1.77 1.44
CA SER A 32 -4.03 -0.31 1.53
C SER A 32 -4.12 0.18 2.98
N PRO A 33 -3.58 1.38 3.28
CA PRO A 33 -3.67 1.97 4.62
C PRO A 33 -5.11 2.09 5.13
N SER A 34 -6.06 2.46 4.28
CA SER A 34 -7.48 2.56 4.63
C SER A 34 -8.08 1.22 5.09
N LEU A 35 -7.74 0.11 4.44
CA LEU A 35 -8.15 -1.22 4.90
C LEU A 35 -7.43 -1.64 6.19
N LYS A 36 -6.15 -1.31 6.36
CA LYS A 36 -5.42 -1.57 7.60
C LYS A 36 -6.04 -0.84 8.79
N ALA A 37 -6.62 0.35 8.59
CA ALA A 37 -7.34 1.09 9.63
C ALA A 37 -8.54 0.32 10.21
N TYR A 38 -9.12 -0.61 9.46
CA TYR A 38 -10.15 -1.54 9.96
C TYR A 38 -9.59 -2.75 10.72
N GLY A 39 -8.28 -2.79 10.99
CA GLY A 39 -7.63 -3.89 11.70
C GLY A 39 -7.35 -5.12 10.83
N ILE A 40 -7.22 -4.94 9.51
CA ILE A 40 -6.72 -5.96 8.60
C ILE A 40 -5.18 -5.92 8.65
N PRO A 41 -4.49 -7.03 9.00
CA PRO A 41 -3.04 -7.04 9.13
C PRO A 41 -2.34 -6.86 7.77
N GLY A 42 -1.03 -6.61 7.80
CA GLY A 42 -0.20 -6.71 6.61
C GLY A 42 -0.05 -8.17 6.17
N ARG A 43 -0.10 -8.44 4.86
CA ARG A 43 0.04 -9.78 4.27
C ARG A 43 -0.97 -10.84 4.79
N PRO A 44 -2.28 -10.50 4.92
CA PRO A 44 -3.28 -11.48 5.33
C PRO A 44 -3.53 -12.48 4.20
N ARG A 45 -4.15 -13.59 4.50
CA ARG A 45 -4.77 -14.41 3.46
C ARG A 45 -6.07 -13.75 2.99
N LEU A 46 -6.43 -13.93 1.73
CA LEU A 46 -7.60 -13.26 1.15
C LEU A 46 -8.89 -13.60 1.91
N PHE A 47 -9.05 -14.84 2.38
CA PHE A 47 -10.24 -15.23 3.19
C PHE A 47 -10.33 -14.45 4.51
N GLU A 48 -9.19 -14.08 5.13
CA GLU A 48 -9.18 -13.28 6.37
C GLU A 48 -9.68 -11.86 6.08
N VAL A 49 -9.32 -11.29 4.92
CA VAL A 49 -9.87 -10.01 4.46
C VAL A 49 -11.38 -10.12 4.29
N VAL A 50 -11.86 -11.16 3.61
CA VAL A 50 -13.30 -11.40 3.40
C VAL A 50 -14.05 -11.51 4.72
N GLN A 51 -13.53 -12.29 5.68
CA GLN A 51 -14.17 -12.44 6.99
C GLN A 51 -14.20 -11.13 7.77
N LYS A 52 -13.10 -10.37 7.74
CA LYS A 52 -13.03 -9.09 8.44
C LYS A 52 -14.00 -8.07 7.84
N VAL A 53 -14.05 -7.97 6.52
CA VAL A 53 -15.00 -7.08 5.81
C VAL A 53 -16.44 -7.45 6.13
N ARG A 54 -16.79 -8.75 6.16
CA ARG A 54 -18.13 -9.20 6.58
C ARG A 54 -18.47 -8.75 8.00
N ALA A 55 -17.54 -8.89 8.94
CA ALA A 55 -17.75 -8.48 10.33
C ALA A 55 -17.94 -6.95 10.43
N ILE A 56 -17.17 -6.17 9.69
CA ILE A 56 -17.30 -4.71 9.62
C ILE A 56 -18.67 -4.34 9.04
N ASN A 57 -19.07 -4.97 7.94
CA ASN A 57 -20.36 -4.71 7.29
C ASN A 57 -21.54 -5.10 8.19
N ALA A 58 -21.42 -6.14 9.00
CA ALA A 58 -22.43 -6.47 10.00
C ALA A 58 -22.61 -5.34 11.05
N MET A 59 -21.51 -4.70 11.46
CA MET A 59 -21.57 -3.54 12.37
C MET A 59 -22.09 -2.29 11.64
N ARG A 60 -21.67 -2.02 10.41
CA ARG A 60 -22.14 -0.88 9.60
C ARG A 60 -23.64 -0.97 9.35
N LYS A 61 -24.13 -2.16 8.98
CA LYS A 61 -25.56 -2.42 8.73
C LYS A 61 -26.44 -2.06 9.93
N ARG A 62 -25.97 -2.28 11.18
CA ARG A 62 -26.70 -1.88 12.40
C ARG A 62 -26.81 -0.37 12.56
N LYS A 63 -25.88 0.39 11.98
CA LYS A 63 -25.84 1.86 12.02
C LYS A 63 -26.53 2.50 10.81
N ALA A 64 -26.74 1.74 9.75
CA ALA A 64 -27.37 2.24 8.53
C ALA A 64 -28.86 2.54 8.77
N PRO A 65 -29.40 3.64 8.21
CA PRO A 65 -30.82 3.95 8.27
C PRO A 65 -31.67 2.79 7.75
N GLY A 66 -32.66 2.37 8.53
CA GLY A 66 -33.51 1.24 8.18
C GLY A 66 -32.82 -0.15 8.21
N GLY A 67 -31.57 -0.24 8.71
CA GLY A 67 -30.84 -1.51 8.84
C GLY A 67 -30.48 -2.15 7.51
N SER A 68 -30.43 -1.38 6.41
CA SER A 68 -30.07 -1.88 5.07
C SER A 68 -29.09 -0.93 4.38
N PHE A 69 -28.25 -1.49 3.49
CA PHE A 69 -27.36 -0.67 2.66
C PHE A 69 -28.11 -0.12 1.45
N SER A 70 -27.81 1.12 1.09
CA SER A 70 -28.29 1.80 -0.12
C SER A 70 -27.36 1.62 -1.32
N GLY A 71 -26.11 1.21 -1.07
CA GLY A 71 -25.05 1.03 -2.05
C GLY A 71 -23.80 0.48 -1.41
N SER A 72 -22.68 0.59 -2.10
CA SER A 72 -21.37 0.18 -1.61
C SER A 72 -20.27 1.13 -2.07
N SER A 73 -19.17 1.21 -1.32
CA SER A 73 -18.00 1.98 -1.72
C SER A 73 -16.70 1.30 -1.27
N TYR A 74 -15.64 1.53 -2.03
CA TYR A 74 -14.27 1.23 -1.68
C TYR A 74 -13.47 2.49 -1.29
N LEU A 75 -14.10 3.66 -1.26
CA LEU A 75 -13.47 4.91 -0.86
C LEU A 75 -13.70 5.18 0.62
N ALA A 76 -12.61 5.34 1.38
CA ALA A 76 -12.69 5.55 2.83
C ALA A 76 -13.50 6.79 3.19
N GLN A 77 -13.35 7.88 2.41
CA GLN A 77 -14.08 9.12 2.66
C GLN A 77 -15.60 8.94 2.51
N GLU A 78 -16.06 8.25 1.46
CA GLU A 78 -17.50 7.98 1.28
C GLU A 78 -18.06 7.10 2.40
N LEU A 79 -17.25 6.11 2.83
CA LEU A 79 -17.64 5.21 3.93
C LEU A 79 -17.70 5.92 5.30
N GLU A 80 -16.92 6.99 5.48
CA GLU A 80 -16.99 7.86 6.67
C GLU A 80 -18.21 8.78 6.63
N GLU A 81 -18.51 9.33 5.46
CA GLU A 81 -19.60 10.30 5.26
C GLU A 81 -20.98 9.61 5.19
N TYR A 82 -21.05 8.41 4.58
CA TYR A 82 -22.29 7.68 4.34
C TYR A 82 -22.34 6.32 5.04
N PRO A 83 -22.92 6.24 6.25
CA PRO A 83 -22.99 4.98 7.02
C PRO A 83 -23.84 3.89 6.37
N GLU A 84 -24.75 4.27 5.44
CA GLU A 84 -25.59 3.36 4.65
C GLU A 84 -24.86 2.68 3.48
N LEU A 85 -23.58 2.98 3.24
CA LEU A 85 -22.79 2.29 2.23
C LEU A 85 -22.11 1.04 2.79
N GLU A 86 -22.19 -0.04 2.05
CA GLU A 86 -21.45 -1.26 2.33
C GLU A 86 -19.96 -1.04 2.05
N LEU A 87 -19.10 -1.46 2.97
CA LEU A 87 -17.65 -1.48 2.76
C LEU A 87 -17.29 -2.53 1.71
N THR A 88 -16.68 -2.10 0.63
CA THR A 88 -16.07 -2.96 -0.37
C THR A 88 -14.58 -2.62 -0.55
N TYR A 89 -13.88 -3.41 -1.36
CA TYR A 89 -12.48 -3.19 -1.70
C TYR A 89 -12.16 -3.74 -3.09
N ILE A 90 -11.12 -3.17 -3.71
CA ILE A 90 -10.61 -3.63 -4.99
C ILE A 90 -9.61 -4.76 -4.75
N THR A 91 -9.74 -5.87 -5.47
CA THR A 91 -8.72 -6.92 -5.53
C THR A 91 -7.94 -6.75 -6.84
N ALA A 92 -6.70 -6.27 -6.73
CA ALA A 92 -5.81 -6.10 -7.88
C ALA A 92 -4.94 -7.34 -8.04
N PRO A 93 -4.88 -7.95 -9.24
CA PRO A 93 -3.97 -9.07 -9.48
C PRO A 93 -2.51 -8.62 -9.39
N PRO A 94 -1.60 -9.47 -8.86
CA PRO A 94 -0.19 -9.15 -8.78
C PRO A 94 0.43 -8.98 -10.17
N ARG A 95 1.22 -7.92 -10.35
CA ARG A 95 1.96 -7.63 -11.59
C ARG A 95 3.46 -7.53 -11.30
N MET A 96 4.09 -8.68 -11.02
CA MET A 96 5.47 -8.73 -10.50
C MET A 96 6.47 -8.04 -11.42
N ALA A 97 6.38 -8.21 -12.74
CA ALA A 97 7.28 -7.53 -13.69
C ALA A 97 7.16 -6.00 -13.58
N PHE A 98 5.95 -5.48 -13.42
CA PHE A 98 5.69 -4.06 -13.23
C PHE A 98 6.28 -3.56 -11.89
N TYR A 99 6.16 -4.33 -10.81
CA TYR A 99 6.74 -3.96 -9.52
C TYR A 99 8.26 -3.99 -9.55
N MET A 100 8.86 -4.96 -10.25
CA MET A 100 10.30 -5.04 -10.44
C MET A 100 10.85 -3.87 -11.26
N ASP A 101 10.14 -3.42 -12.29
CA ASP A 101 10.53 -2.24 -13.07
C ASP A 101 10.57 -0.98 -12.18
N TYR A 102 9.55 -0.76 -11.37
CA TYR A 102 9.53 0.36 -10.42
C TYR A 102 10.62 0.24 -9.34
N SER A 103 10.85 -0.96 -8.81
CA SER A 103 11.95 -1.22 -7.88
C SER A 103 13.30 -0.85 -8.48
N THR A 104 13.55 -1.24 -9.72
CA THR A 104 14.78 -0.91 -10.45
C THR A 104 14.92 0.60 -10.67
N ARG A 105 13.84 1.29 -11.04
CA ARG A 105 13.85 2.76 -11.18
C ARG A 105 14.20 3.45 -9.85
N ILE A 106 13.62 3.01 -8.76
CA ILE A 106 13.89 3.54 -7.42
C ILE A 106 15.35 3.26 -7.02
N TYR A 107 15.84 2.05 -7.25
CA TYR A 107 17.23 1.69 -7.00
C TYR A 107 18.22 2.60 -7.77
N ASN A 108 17.93 2.87 -9.05
CA ASN A 108 18.73 3.80 -9.85
C ASN A 108 18.72 5.24 -9.31
N ILE A 109 17.66 5.65 -8.62
CA ILE A 109 17.63 6.94 -7.93
C ILE A 109 18.55 6.90 -6.72
N TYR A 110 18.56 5.82 -5.93
CA TYR A 110 19.46 5.67 -4.78
C TYR A 110 20.93 5.71 -5.20
N LEU A 111 21.28 5.14 -6.36
CA LEU A 111 22.64 5.17 -6.93
C LEU A 111 23.16 6.59 -7.23
N LYS A 112 22.28 7.60 -7.34
CA LYS A 112 22.72 9.00 -7.45
C LYS A 112 23.33 9.54 -6.15
N TYR A 113 23.06 8.92 -5.02
CA TYR A 113 23.42 9.38 -3.69
C TYR A 113 24.41 8.45 -2.98
N ILE A 114 24.32 7.16 -3.22
CA ILE A 114 25.00 6.10 -2.48
C ILE A 114 25.67 5.16 -3.47
N ALA A 115 26.89 4.75 -3.21
CA ALA A 115 27.59 3.76 -4.00
C ALA A 115 26.96 2.36 -3.84
N PRO A 116 26.97 1.50 -4.86
CA PRO A 116 26.32 0.20 -4.82
C PRO A 116 26.89 -0.74 -3.73
N GLU A 117 28.17 -0.61 -3.39
CA GLU A 117 28.82 -1.37 -2.32
C GLU A 117 28.28 -1.08 -0.90
N ASP A 118 27.70 0.11 -0.71
CA ASP A 118 27.09 0.53 0.56
C ASP A 118 25.55 0.30 0.60
N MET A 119 25.03 -0.41 -0.42
CA MET A 119 23.63 -0.80 -0.50
C MET A 119 23.47 -2.31 -0.50
N HIS A 120 22.52 -2.80 0.30
CA HIS A 120 22.11 -4.21 0.31
C HIS A 120 20.63 -4.32 -0.06
N VAL A 121 20.33 -4.82 -1.26
CA VAL A 121 18.97 -5.10 -1.71
C VAL A 121 18.48 -6.37 -1.02
N TYR A 122 17.61 -6.20 -0.03
CA TYR A 122 17.03 -7.30 0.73
C TYR A 122 15.85 -7.95 -0.01
N SER A 123 15.02 -7.13 -0.62
CA SER A 123 13.86 -7.59 -1.40
C SER A 123 13.50 -6.58 -2.51
N ILE A 124 12.44 -6.83 -3.25
CA ILE A 124 11.95 -5.94 -4.32
C ILE A 124 11.57 -4.53 -3.81
N ASP A 125 11.23 -4.40 -2.53
CA ASP A 125 10.72 -3.18 -1.89
C ASP A 125 11.52 -2.75 -0.66
N GLU A 126 12.62 -3.47 -0.35
CA GLU A 126 13.46 -3.20 0.82
C GLU A 126 14.94 -3.15 0.44
N VAL A 127 15.60 -2.06 0.82
CA VAL A 127 17.04 -1.86 0.68
C VAL A 127 17.63 -1.33 1.98
N PHE A 128 18.74 -1.90 2.42
CA PHE A 128 19.55 -1.36 3.50
C PHE A 128 20.67 -0.51 2.92
N ILE A 129 20.92 0.64 3.51
CA ILE A 129 21.91 1.60 3.05
C ILE A 129 22.80 1.96 4.24
N ASP A 130 24.13 1.73 4.11
CA ASP A 130 25.09 2.31 5.03
C ASP A 130 25.36 3.77 4.65
N ALA A 131 24.74 4.69 5.39
CA ALA A 131 24.87 6.12 5.16
C ALA A 131 26.03 6.76 5.93
N THR A 132 26.81 6.02 6.71
CA THR A 132 27.78 6.55 7.70
C THR A 132 28.73 7.57 7.09
N HIS A 133 29.38 7.24 5.98
CA HIS A 133 30.35 8.12 5.33
C HIS A 133 29.71 9.29 4.56
N TYR A 134 28.46 9.10 4.09
CA TYR A 134 27.76 10.08 3.27
C TYR A 134 27.21 11.25 4.08
N LEU A 135 26.86 11.04 5.36
CA LEU A 135 26.31 12.10 6.22
C LEU A 135 27.27 13.28 6.35
N LYS A 136 28.57 13.00 6.54
CA LYS A 136 29.61 14.03 6.60
C LYS A 136 29.81 14.70 5.25
N THR A 137 29.88 13.92 4.18
CA THR A 137 30.09 14.41 2.81
C THR A 137 28.98 15.36 2.36
N TYR A 138 27.73 15.01 2.66
CA TYR A 138 26.57 15.82 2.32
C TYR A 138 26.26 16.91 3.35
N GLY A 139 26.90 16.91 4.51
CA GLY A 139 26.60 17.83 5.61
C GLY A 139 25.16 17.68 6.12
N MET A 140 24.63 16.48 6.14
CA MET A 140 23.23 16.16 6.46
C MET A 140 23.16 15.11 7.56
N THR A 141 22.05 15.15 8.31
CA THR A 141 21.66 14.02 9.16
C THR A 141 21.11 12.84 8.31
N ALA A 142 21.09 11.65 8.86
CA ALA A 142 20.51 10.48 8.19
C ALA A 142 19.06 10.72 7.75
N ARG A 143 18.27 11.41 8.56
CA ARG A 143 16.89 11.77 8.24
C ARG A 143 16.82 12.73 7.04
N GLU A 144 17.66 13.74 7.00
CA GLU A 144 17.68 14.72 5.89
C GLU A 144 18.08 14.04 4.58
N LEU A 145 19.09 13.17 4.62
CA LEU A 145 19.50 12.38 3.44
C LEU A 145 18.36 11.47 2.98
N ALA A 146 17.73 10.73 3.88
CA ALA A 146 16.58 9.88 3.56
C ALA A 146 15.44 10.69 2.95
N MET A 147 15.09 11.84 3.53
CA MET A 147 14.05 12.72 3.01
C MET A 147 14.38 13.28 1.63
N LYS A 148 15.65 13.59 1.36
CA LYS A 148 16.12 14.04 0.04
C LYS A 148 15.93 12.94 -1.00
N MET A 149 16.33 11.71 -0.69
CA MET A 149 16.16 10.55 -1.56
C MET A 149 14.68 10.24 -1.83
N ILE A 150 13.83 10.27 -0.78
CA ILE A 150 12.38 10.04 -0.91
C ILE A 150 11.75 11.09 -1.83
N ARG A 151 12.12 12.36 -1.71
CA ARG A 151 11.60 13.43 -2.59
C ARG A 151 11.98 13.20 -4.04
N ASP A 152 13.23 12.81 -4.32
CA ASP A 152 13.66 12.46 -5.70
C ASP A 152 12.85 11.27 -6.24
N VAL A 153 12.63 10.23 -5.43
CA VAL A 153 11.78 9.09 -5.81
C VAL A 153 10.36 9.55 -6.16
N LEU A 154 9.74 10.36 -5.31
CA LEU A 154 8.37 10.84 -5.53
C LEU A 154 8.22 11.75 -6.76
N GLN A 155 9.29 12.48 -7.13
CA GLN A 155 9.31 13.35 -8.30
C GLN A 155 9.62 12.61 -9.59
N SER A 156 10.36 11.50 -9.51
CA SER A 156 10.90 10.78 -10.67
C SER A 156 10.11 9.51 -11.02
N THR A 157 9.17 9.09 -10.17
CA THR A 157 8.33 7.89 -10.34
C THR A 157 6.85 8.19 -10.13
#